data_a27b2021f811e5fd5fc6859a8b1ee80d
#
_entry.id   a27b2021f811e5fd5fc6859a8b1ee80d
#
_cell.length_a   1.000
_cell.length_b   1.000
_cell.length_c   1.000
_cell.angle_alpha   90.00
_cell.angle_beta   90.00
_cell.angle_gamma   90.00
#
_symmetry.space_group_name_H-M   'P 1'
#
loop_
_entity.id
_entity.type
_entity.pdbx_description
1 polymer ?
#
loop_
_entity_poly.entity_id
_entity_poly.type
_entity_poly.pdbx_seq_one_letter_code
_entity_poly.pdbx_strand_id
1 'polypeptide(L)'
;DYWTPERKAAAIPDDGWQTDTRLGTRGEKVSATDPQLADTSKMPFSAGAKLFFTRNNKKYVASAEVVCQRNIVLTAAHCVQDKESGALCENFLFERCYDEGESVETLTFKTVALKKYWHEQKEWKWDYAFAIAEGMSTLTTPLTYSTESIKGKDLVAFGYPTNYYEGYQMVRIDGSAHMTGFGTWEIDGDKMRGGASGGAWLLKGSNTVVGINSYGPVDEKLAYMGSPILNAEFDSLYQYVTTLL
;
A
#
# COMPACT_ATOMS: atom_id res chain seq x y z
N ASP A 1 20.83 2.94 -13.83
CA ASP A 1 19.69 3.09 -12.93
C ASP A 1 18.82 4.26 -13.36
N TYR A 2 17.51 4.04 -13.44
CA TYR A 2 16.56 5.11 -13.84
C TYR A 2 16.45 6.20 -12.77
N TRP A 3 16.42 5.82 -11.48
CA TRP A 3 16.16 6.72 -10.36
C TRP A 3 17.42 7.42 -9.86
N THR A 4 17.57 8.70 -10.20
CA THR A 4 18.56 9.60 -9.59
C THR A 4 17.93 10.36 -8.41
N PRO A 5 18.73 10.98 -7.52
CA PRO A 5 18.18 11.84 -6.44
C PRO A 5 17.21 12.90 -6.94
N GLU A 6 17.51 13.56 -8.06
CA GLU A 6 16.64 14.58 -8.65
C GLU A 6 15.32 14.00 -9.17
N ARG A 7 15.35 12.78 -9.74
CA ARG A 7 14.15 12.10 -10.20
C ARG A 7 13.26 11.64 -9.06
N LYS A 8 13.87 11.18 -7.96
CA LYS A 8 13.14 10.84 -6.72
C LYS A 8 12.50 12.08 -6.11
N ALA A 9 13.22 13.20 -6.03
CA ALA A 9 12.70 14.47 -5.53
C ALA A 9 11.57 15.05 -6.40
N ALA A 10 11.54 14.74 -7.69
CA ALA A 10 10.49 15.16 -8.62
C ALA A 10 9.28 14.21 -8.67
N ALA A 11 9.30 13.12 -7.92
CA ALA A 11 8.18 12.18 -7.89
C ALA A 11 7.04 12.72 -7.01
N ILE A 12 5.83 12.62 -7.52
CA ILE A 12 4.61 13.14 -6.87
C ILE A 12 3.76 11.99 -6.31
N PRO A 13 2.91 12.23 -5.30
CA PRO A 13 1.95 11.24 -4.88
C PRO A 13 0.99 10.88 -6.03
N ASP A 14 0.59 9.63 -6.10
CA ASP A 14 -0.45 9.20 -7.04
C ASP A 14 -1.82 9.64 -6.51
N ASP A 15 -2.43 10.65 -7.13
CA ASP A 15 -3.76 11.16 -6.78
C ASP A 15 -4.91 10.36 -7.43
N GLY A 16 -4.59 9.39 -8.29
CA GLY A 16 -5.57 8.52 -8.94
C GLY A 16 -6.32 7.57 -8.01
N TRP A 17 -5.90 7.49 -6.76
CA TRP A 17 -6.54 6.70 -5.70
C TRP A 17 -7.71 7.40 -5.00
N GLN A 18 -7.92 8.69 -5.25
CA GLN A 18 -8.99 9.46 -4.64
C GLN A 18 -10.36 9.12 -5.26
N THR A 19 -11.41 9.20 -4.47
CA THR A 19 -12.78 9.01 -4.94
C THR A 19 -13.67 10.15 -4.47
N ASP A 20 -14.49 10.68 -5.38
CA ASP A 20 -15.48 11.73 -5.08
C ASP A 20 -16.64 11.21 -4.23
N THR A 21 -16.86 9.90 -4.27
CA THR A 21 -17.97 9.26 -3.57
C THR A 21 -17.42 8.35 -2.49
N ARG A 22 -17.85 8.59 -1.26
CA ARG A 22 -17.59 7.67 -0.17
C ARG A 22 -18.29 6.35 -0.44
N LEU A 23 -17.54 5.24 -0.41
CA LEU A 23 -18.05 3.91 -0.72
C LEU A 23 -18.86 3.28 0.42
N GLY A 24 -18.74 3.81 1.64
CA GLY A 24 -19.44 3.32 2.83
C GLY A 24 -20.23 4.40 3.55
N THR A 25 -21.11 4.00 4.47
CA THR A 25 -21.72 4.90 5.43
C THR A 25 -20.66 5.35 6.43
N ARG A 26 -20.69 6.64 6.79
CA ARG A 26 -19.78 7.19 7.79
C ARG A 26 -19.94 6.38 9.07
N GLY A 27 -18.83 5.88 9.61
CA GLY A 27 -18.79 5.32 10.95
C GLY A 27 -19.24 6.36 11.97
N GLU A 28 -19.94 5.93 13.01
CA GLU A 28 -20.43 6.83 14.07
C GLU A 28 -19.29 7.47 14.88
N LYS A 29 -18.08 6.94 14.77
CA LYS A 29 -16.93 7.36 15.57
C LYS A 29 -15.63 7.32 14.78
N VAL A 30 -14.85 8.40 14.83
CA VAL A 30 -13.45 8.42 14.38
C VAL A 30 -12.68 7.33 15.13
N SER A 31 -12.05 6.42 14.39
CA SER A 31 -11.36 5.27 14.93
C SER A 31 -9.84 5.38 14.85
N ALA A 32 -9.31 6.25 13.99
CA ALA A 32 -7.88 6.40 13.81
C ALA A 32 -7.25 7.38 14.80
N THR A 33 -6.02 7.06 15.24
CA THR A 33 -5.14 8.01 15.93
C THR A 33 -4.55 9.01 14.95
N ASP A 34 -3.98 10.10 15.46
CA ASP A 34 -3.13 10.96 14.63
C ASP A 34 -1.89 10.18 14.16
N PRO A 35 -1.40 10.46 12.93
CA PRO A 35 -0.21 9.82 12.41
C PRO A 35 1.03 10.06 13.27
N GLN A 36 1.80 9.01 13.49
CA GLN A 36 3.05 8.99 14.25
C GLN A 36 4.17 8.38 13.42
N LEU A 37 5.41 8.72 13.70
CA LEU A 37 6.56 8.07 13.08
C LEU A 37 6.57 6.57 13.40
N ALA A 38 6.83 5.75 12.39
CA ALA A 38 7.04 4.32 12.55
C ALA A 38 8.53 4.02 12.81
N ASP A 39 8.82 3.11 13.73
CA ASP A 39 10.19 2.64 13.96
C ASP A 39 10.58 1.59 12.92
N THR A 40 11.11 2.05 11.78
CA THR A 40 11.50 1.19 10.66
C THR A 40 12.70 0.28 10.97
N SER A 41 13.34 0.43 12.11
CA SER A 41 14.41 -0.49 12.57
C SER A 41 13.86 -1.83 13.08
N LYS A 42 12.55 -1.94 13.31
CA LYS A 42 11.88 -3.09 13.92
C LYS A 42 10.69 -3.59 13.10
N MET A 43 10.45 -4.89 13.21
CA MET A 43 9.18 -5.46 12.73
C MET A 43 7.98 -4.85 13.49
N PRO A 44 6.86 -4.65 12.81
CA PRO A 44 6.58 -5.00 11.41
C PRO A 44 7.07 -3.98 10.39
N PHE A 45 7.44 -2.77 10.79
CA PHE A 45 7.70 -1.64 9.90
C PHE A 45 8.98 -1.81 9.08
N SER A 46 9.95 -2.60 9.57
CA SER A 46 11.16 -2.93 8.80
C SER A 46 10.90 -3.73 7.52
N ALA A 47 9.70 -4.29 7.34
CA ALA A 47 9.28 -4.92 6.09
C ALA A 47 8.73 -3.92 5.07
N GLY A 48 8.39 -2.71 5.51
CA GLY A 48 7.81 -1.65 4.68
C GLY A 48 8.85 -0.86 3.89
N ALA A 49 8.39 -0.30 2.79
CA ALA A 49 9.21 0.45 1.85
C ALA A 49 8.47 1.61 1.22
N LYS A 50 9.22 2.61 0.78
CA LYS A 50 8.77 3.59 -0.20
C LYS A 50 8.92 3.00 -1.59
N LEU A 51 7.87 3.10 -2.39
CA LEU A 51 7.84 2.63 -3.77
C LEU A 51 7.88 3.82 -4.72
N PHE A 52 8.80 3.80 -5.66
CA PHE A 52 8.86 4.75 -6.77
C PHE A 52 8.51 4.01 -8.06
N PHE A 53 7.79 4.66 -8.95
CA PHE A 53 7.45 4.12 -10.27
C PHE A 53 7.14 5.23 -11.27
N THR A 54 7.07 4.88 -12.54
CA THR A 54 6.62 5.78 -13.59
C THR A 54 5.32 5.28 -14.23
N ARG A 55 4.45 6.22 -14.57
CA ARG A 55 3.22 5.98 -15.33
C ARG A 55 3.02 7.15 -16.30
N ASN A 56 2.85 6.86 -17.59
CA ASN A 56 2.67 7.88 -18.63
C ASN A 56 3.77 8.97 -18.58
N ASN A 57 5.04 8.56 -18.44
CA ASN A 57 6.22 9.44 -18.31
C ASN A 57 6.25 10.36 -17.07
N LYS A 58 5.31 10.23 -16.16
CA LYS A 58 5.34 10.91 -14.86
C LYS A 58 5.91 10.00 -13.78
N LYS A 59 6.53 10.60 -12.77
CA LYS A 59 7.16 9.93 -11.63
C LYS A 59 6.24 9.98 -10.42
N TYR A 60 6.03 8.84 -9.78
CA TYR A 60 5.12 8.70 -8.64
C TYR A 60 5.79 8.05 -7.44
N VAL A 61 5.23 8.31 -6.26
CA VAL A 61 5.57 7.66 -5.00
C VAL A 61 4.36 6.97 -4.40
N ALA A 62 4.63 5.85 -3.76
CA ALA A 62 3.68 5.02 -3.03
C ALA A 62 4.40 4.29 -1.89
N SER A 63 3.72 3.31 -1.31
CA SER A 63 4.23 2.40 -0.28
C SER A 63 4.08 0.94 -0.72
N ALA A 64 4.88 0.07 -0.14
CA ALA A 64 4.83 -1.36 -0.37
C ALA A 64 5.48 -2.10 0.81
N GLU A 65 5.34 -3.43 0.87
CA GLU A 65 5.96 -4.26 1.90
C GLU A 65 6.35 -5.64 1.39
N VAL A 66 7.37 -6.24 2.04
CA VAL A 66 7.78 -7.64 1.80
C VAL A 66 6.83 -8.57 2.53
N VAL A 67 6.18 -9.51 1.82
CA VAL A 67 5.21 -10.43 2.38
C VAL A 67 5.53 -11.89 2.05
N CYS A 68 5.29 -12.79 2.98
CA CYS A 68 5.38 -14.24 2.89
C CYS A 68 6.74 -14.78 2.46
N GLN A 69 7.33 -14.23 1.42
CA GLN A 69 8.65 -14.60 0.90
C GLN A 69 9.51 -13.35 0.68
N ARG A 70 10.83 -13.52 0.79
CA ARG A 70 11.80 -12.40 0.78
C ARG A 70 11.92 -11.69 -0.56
N ASN A 71 11.35 -12.23 -1.62
CA ASN A 71 11.31 -11.66 -2.96
C ASN A 71 9.88 -11.36 -3.45
N ILE A 72 8.87 -11.49 -2.58
CA ILE A 72 7.49 -11.09 -2.89
C ILE A 72 7.17 -9.79 -2.18
N VAL A 73 6.68 -8.81 -2.94
CA VAL A 73 6.25 -7.50 -2.48
C VAL A 73 4.76 -7.35 -2.72
N LEU A 74 4.04 -6.82 -1.72
CA LEU A 74 2.62 -6.44 -1.83
C LEU A 74 2.53 -4.92 -1.96
N THR A 75 1.63 -4.45 -2.80
CA THR A 75 1.26 -3.04 -2.96
C THR A 75 -0.16 -2.93 -3.54
N ALA A 76 -0.66 -1.71 -3.76
CA ALA A 76 -1.94 -1.49 -4.41
C ALA A 76 -1.83 -1.69 -5.94
N ALA A 77 -2.93 -2.16 -6.57
CA ALA A 77 -2.95 -2.37 -8.02
C ALA A 77 -2.79 -1.06 -8.80
N HIS A 78 -3.34 0.06 -8.31
CA HIS A 78 -3.18 1.36 -8.95
C HIS A 78 -1.72 1.85 -8.97
N CYS A 79 -0.85 1.31 -8.12
CA CYS A 79 0.59 1.59 -8.15
C CYS A 79 1.33 0.81 -9.24
N VAL A 80 0.72 -0.23 -9.82
CA VAL A 80 1.36 -1.07 -10.85
C VAL A 80 0.65 -1.04 -12.20
N GLN A 81 -0.60 -0.60 -12.25
CA GLN A 81 -1.38 -0.48 -13.49
C GLN A 81 -2.32 0.71 -13.44
N ASP A 82 -2.30 1.51 -14.48
CA ASP A 82 -3.29 2.57 -14.68
C ASP A 82 -4.69 1.99 -14.87
N LYS A 83 -5.61 2.37 -14.00
CA LYS A 83 -6.98 1.84 -13.98
C LYS A 83 -7.75 2.15 -15.26
N GLU A 84 -7.54 3.33 -15.85
CA GLU A 84 -8.30 3.78 -17.01
C GLU A 84 -7.77 3.18 -18.31
N SER A 85 -6.47 3.26 -18.55
CA SER A 85 -5.84 2.77 -19.78
C SER A 85 -5.48 1.29 -19.76
N GLY A 86 -5.34 0.69 -18.56
CA GLY A 86 -4.80 -0.66 -18.39
C GLY A 86 -3.29 -0.76 -18.62
N ALA A 87 -2.61 0.36 -18.89
CA ALA A 87 -1.16 0.38 -19.08
C ALA A 87 -0.43 0.04 -17.77
N LEU A 88 0.56 -0.83 -17.84
CA LEU A 88 1.44 -1.12 -16.71
C LEU A 88 2.33 0.08 -16.39
N CYS A 89 2.57 0.29 -15.11
CA CYS A 89 3.62 1.19 -14.63
C CYS A 89 5.00 0.58 -14.89
N GLU A 90 6.03 1.42 -14.86
CA GLU A 90 7.40 1.03 -15.21
C GLU A 90 8.40 1.61 -14.21
N ASN A 91 9.67 1.21 -14.35
CA ASN A 91 10.79 1.73 -13.56
C ASN A 91 10.55 1.64 -12.05
N PHE A 92 10.05 0.50 -11.58
CA PHE A 92 9.82 0.29 -10.16
C PHE A 92 11.12 0.30 -9.37
N LEU A 93 11.11 1.03 -8.25
CA LEU A 93 12.17 1.04 -7.26
C LEU A 93 11.54 0.92 -5.87
N PHE A 94 11.84 -0.15 -5.17
CA PHE A 94 11.42 -0.44 -3.81
C PHE A 94 12.56 -0.10 -2.87
N GLU A 95 12.38 0.89 -2.00
CA GLU A 95 13.38 1.33 -1.02
C GLU A 95 12.90 1.02 0.40
N ARG A 96 13.41 -0.08 0.94
CA ARG A 96 13.04 -0.59 2.27
C ARG A 96 13.59 0.30 3.37
N CYS A 97 12.75 0.58 4.38
CA CYS A 97 13.11 1.45 5.51
C CYS A 97 13.62 2.83 5.04
N TYR A 98 12.99 3.38 4.00
CA TYR A 98 13.36 4.69 3.50
C TYR A 98 13.22 5.76 4.59
N ASP A 99 14.25 6.56 4.79
CA ASP A 99 14.31 7.64 5.76
C ASP A 99 15.17 8.77 5.20
N GLU A 100 14.58 9.92 4.95
CA GLU A 100 15.24 11.16 4.50
C GLU A 100 16.23 11.00 3.33
N GLY A 101 15.90 10.10 2.39
CA GLY A 101 16.72 9.87 1.19
C GLY A 101 17.60 8.63 1.27
N GLU A 102 17.77 8.05 2.44
CA GLU A 102 18.51 6.83 2.66
C GLU A 102 17.59 5.61 2.76
N SER A 103 18.07 4.44 2.38
CA SER A 103 17.35 3.18 2.51
C SER A 103 18.29 2.05 2.94
N VAL A 104 17.77 1.10 3.69
CA VAL A 104 18.56 -0.07 4.12
C VAL A 104 18.78 -1.02 2.95
N GLU A 105 17.85 -1.03 1.99
CA GLU A 105 17.88 -1.94 0.85
C GLU A 105 17.07 -1.37 -0.30
N THR A 106 17.53 -1.65 -1.50
CA THR A 106 16.90 -1.27 -2.76
C THR A 106 16.66 -2.49 -3.62
N LEU A 107 15.42 -2.67 -4.11
CA LEU A 107 15.03 -3.73 -5.02
C LEU A 107 14.30 -3.16 -6.24
N THR A 108 14.44 -3.82 -7.39
CA THR A 108 13.64 -3.61 -8.60
C THR A 108 12.69 -4.78 -8.80
N PHE A 109 11.68 -4.61 -9.66
CA PHE A 109 10.70 -5.67 -9.90
C PHE A 109 10.99 -6.38 -11.22
N LYS A 110 11.05 -7.72 -11.17
CA LYS A 110 11.13 -8.59 -12.33
C LYS A 110 9.77 -8.70 -13.05
N THR A 111 8.69 -8.79 -12.27
CA THR A 111 7.32 -8.89 -12.77
C THR A 111 6.33 -8.42 -11.72
N VAL A 112 5.13 -8.06 -12.18
CA VAL A 112 3.99 -7.73 -11.33
C VAL A 112 2.81 -8.63 -11.69
N ALA A 113 1.96 -8.91 -10.72
CA ALA A 113 0.75 -9.71 -10.88
C ALA A 113 -0.41 -9.03 -10.15
N LEU A 114 -1.53 -8.90 -10.83
CA LEU A 114 -2.76 -8.31 -10.32
C LEU A 114 -3.97 -8.99 -10.96
N LYS A 115 -5.15 -8.80 -10.38
CA LYS A 115 -6.38 -9.31 -10.99
C LYS A 115 -6.73 -8.45 -12.22
N LYS A 116 -7.07 -9.10 -13.35
CA LYS A 116 -7.57 -8.41 -14.56
C LYS A 116 -8.78 -7.52 -14.28
N TYR A 117 -9.57 -7.87 -13.27
CA TYR A 117 -10.74 -7.13 -12.83
C TYR A 117 -10.43 -5.71 -12.36
N TRP A 118 -9.20 -5.41 -11.95
CA TRP A 118 -8.79 -4.05 -11.61
C TRP A 118 -9.07 -3.07 -12.76
N HIS A 119 -8.63 -3.40 -13.96
CA HIS A 119 -8.87 -2.58 -15.15
C HIS A 119 -10.29 -2.80 -15.74
N GLU A 120 -10.77 -4.05 -15.79
CA GLU A 120 -12.05 -4.39 -16.41
C GLU A 120 -13.26 -3.85 -15.65
N GLN A 121 -13.26 -3.91 -14.32
CA GLN A 121 -14.37 -3.49 -13.46
C GLN A 121 -14.15 -2.12 -12.82
N LYS A 122 -12.89 -1.68 -12.68
CA LYS A 122 -12.51 -0.40 -12.07
C LYS A 122 -12.99 -0.22 -10.63
N GLU A 123 -13.12 -1.32 -9.88
CA GLU A 123 -13.62 -1.33 -8.52
C GLU A 123 -12.48 -1.48 -7.49
N TRP A 124 -12.53 -0.70 -6.42
CA TRP A 124 -11.52 -0.66 -5.37
C TRP A 124 -11.32 -1.98 -4.64
N LYS A 125 -12.30 -2.89 -4.65
CA LYS A 125 -12.15 -4.24 -4.09
C LYS A 125 -11.07 -5.08 -4.77
N TRP A 126 -10.59 -4.67 -5.98
CA TRP A 126 -9.53 -5.34 -6.74
C TRP A 126 -8.18 -4.63 -6.66
N ASP A 127 -8.09 -3.58 -5.84
CA ASP A 127 -6.91 -2.72 -5.78
C ASP A 127 -5.78 -3.31 -4.93
N TYR A 128 -5.28 -4.47 -5.34
CA TYR A 128 -4.11 -5.12 -4.77
C TYR A 128 -3.27 -5.79 -5.86
N ALA A 129 -1.96 -5.81 -5.66
CA ALA A 129 -1.01 -6.42 -6.57
C ALA A 129 0.19 -7.00 -5.83
N PHE A 130 0.75 -8.05 -6.38
CA PHE A 130 2.06 -8.56 -5.96
C PHE A 130 3.11 -8.26 -7.01
N ALA A 131 4.34 -8.05 -6.56
CA ALA A 131 5.52 -7.99 -7.41
C ALA A 131 6.52 -9.06 -6.99
N ILE A 132 7.26 -9.58 -7.96
CA ILE A 132 8.44 -10.42 -7.71
C ILE A 132 9.66 -9.53 -7.92
N ALA A 133 10.44 -9.34 -6.85
CA ALA A 133 11.65 -8.53 -6.88
C ALA A 133 12.79 -9.25 -7.62
N GLU A 134 13.67 -8.48 -8.24
CA GLU A 134 14.98 -8.94 -8.70
C GLU A 134 15.90 -9.07 -7.48
N GLY A 135 16.13 -10.30 -7.03
CA GLY A 135 16.85 -10.57 -5.80
C GLY A 135 15.93 -10.85 -4.62
N MET A 136 16.51 -10.96 -3.44
CA MET A 136 15.79 -11.22 -2.20
C MET A 136 16.09 -10.13 -1.20
N SER A 137 15.04 -9.72 -0.46
CA SER A 137 15.23 -8.83 0.68
C SER A 137 16.17 -9.46 1.72
N THR A 138 17.03 -8.63 2.30
CA THR A 138 17.86 -8.99 3.45
C THR A 138 17.03 -9.16 4.73
N LEU A 139 15.75 -8.77 4.71
CA LEU A 139 14.82 -9.00 5.80
C LEU A 139 14.69 -10.50 6.07
N THR A 140 14.90 -10.89 7.33
CA THR A 140 14.86 -12.31 7.74
C THR A 140 13.43 -12.85 7.87
N THR A 141 12.48 -11.99 8.25
CA THR A 141 11.08 -12.37 8.52
C THR A 141 10.14 -11.46 7.74
N PRO A 142 9.66 -11.86 6.54
CA PRO A 142 8.61 -11.15 5.85
C PRO A 142 7.31 -11.08 6.66
N LEU A 143 6.44 -10.11 6.38
CA LEU A 143 5.08 -10.09 6.92
C LEU A 143 4.32 -11.34 6.44
N THR A 144 3.37 -11.79 7.22
CA THR A 144 2.36 -12.77 6.79
C THR A 144 1.09 -12.03 6.36
N TYR A 145 0.09 -12.73 5.84
CA TYR A 145 -1.24 -12.15 5.63
C TYR A 145 -2.35 -13.07 6.16
N SER A 146 -3.54 -12.50 6.36
CA SER A 146 -4.75 -13.25 6.68
C SER A 146 -5.91 -12.73 5.83
N THR A 147 -6.78 -13.65 5.42
CA THR A 147 -8.04 -13.36 4.72
C THR A 147 -9.25 -13.41 5.65
N GLU A 148 -9.02 -13.52 6.97
CA GLU A 148 -10.09 -13.50 7.96
C GLU A 148 -10.69 -12.11 8.13
N SER A 149 -11.94 -12.07 8.60
CA SER A 149 -12.63 -10.81 8.88
C SER A 149 -11.91 -10.00 9.97
N ILE A 150 -11.72 -8.71 9.69
CA ILE A 150 -11.12 -7.74 10.63
C ILE A 150 -12.16 -6.95 11.42
N LYS A 151 -13.44 -7.33 11.32
CA LYS A 151 -14.51 -6.66 12.09
C LYS A 151 -14.22 -6.67 13.58
N GLY A 152 -14.16 -5.47 14.18
CA GLY A 152 -13.91 -5.30 15.61
C GLY A 152 -12.47 -5.59 16.05
N LYS A 153 -11.53 -5.69 15.11
CA LYS A 153 -10.11 -5.84 15.42
C LYS A 153 -9.42 -4.48 15.49
N ASP A 154 -8.43 -4.37 16.38
CA ASP A 154 -7.51 -3.25 16.41
C ASP A 154 -6.46 -3.42 15.32
N LEU A 155 -6.21 -2.35 14.58
CA LEU A 155 -5.34 -2.32 13.42
C LEU A 155 -4.22 -1.29 13.59
N VAL A 156 -3.14 -1.51 12.85
CA VAL A 156 -2.10 -0.51 12.59
C VAL A 156 -1.94 -0.39 11.07
N ALA A 157 -2.14 0.80 10.52
CA ALA A 157 -1.82 1.08 9.12
C ALA A 157 -0.53 1.89 9.03
N PHE A 158 0.26 1.68 7.98
CA PHE A 158 1.49 2.44 7.76
C PHE A 158 1.69 2.79 6.29
N GLY A 159 2.56 3.76 6.03
CA GLY A 159 2.96 4.15 4.69
C GLY A 159 3.83 5.40 4.69
N TYR A 160 4.06 5.94 3.49
CA TYR A 160 4.84 7.15 3.22
C TYR A 160 3.97 8.27 2.64
N PRO A 161 2.96 8.77 3.39
CA PRO A 161 2.07 9.81 2.90
C PRO A 161 2.80 11.15 2.76
N THR A 162 2.63 11.83 1.64
CA THR A 162 3.35 13.09 1.36
C THR A 162 2.87 14.27 2.19
N ASN A 163 1.69 14.19 2.80
CA ASN A 163 1.17 15.22 3.71
C ASN A 163 1.74 15.13 5.14
N TYR A 164 2.57 14.12 5.42
CA TYR A 164 3.35 14.00 6.65
C TYR A 164 4.82 13.80 6.30
N TYR A 165 5.69 14.62 6.89
CA TYR A 165 7.14 14.58 6.65
C TYR A 165 7.50 14.56 5.15
N GLU A 166 6.65 15.18 4.31
CA GLU A 166 6.79 15.22 2.85
C GLU A 166 6.98 13.82 2.20
N GLY A 167 6.53 12.77 2.89
CA GLY A 167 6.73 11.37 2.48
C GLY A 167 8.17 10.89 2.62
N TYR A 168 9.03 11.61 3.33
CA TYR A 168 10.42 11.21 3.56
C TYR A 168 10.58 10.20 4.70
N GLN A 169 9.57 10.05 5.54
CA GLN A 169 9.58 9.12 6.65
C GLN A 169 8.29 8.30 6.70
N MET A 170 8.41 7.05 7.13
CA MET A 170 7.24 6.19 7.32
C MET A 170 6.44 6.67 8.52
N VAL A 171 5.13 6.79 8.34
CA VAL A 171 4.19 7.02 9.45
C VAL A 171 3.27 5.84 9.65
N ARG A 172 2.71 5.76 10.85
CA ARG A 172 1.69 4.79 11.24
C ARG A 172 0.51 5.47 11.91
N ILE A 173 -0.65 4.85 11.80
CA ILE A 173 -1.83 5.15 12.61
C ILE A 173 -2.31 3.86 13.29
N ASP A 174 -2.96 3.99 14.44
CA ASP A 174 -3.72 2.91 15.06
C ASP A 174 -5.21 3.20 14.82
N GLY A 175 -6.02 2.18 14.57
CA GLY A 175 -7.45 2.36 14.32
C GLY A 175 -8.21 1.05 14.25
N SER A 176 -9.47 1.13 13.86
CA SER A 176 -10.31 -0.01 13.53
C SER A 176 -11.13 0.29 12.28
N ALA A 177 -11.44 -0.75 11.51
CA ALA A 177 -12.16 -0.60 10.25
C ALA A 177 -13.62 -1.04 10.38
N HIS A 178 -14.47 -0.43 9.58
CA HIS A 178 -15.82 -0.89 9.31
C HIS A 178 -15.94 -1.34 7.85
N MET A 179 -16.88 -2.26 7.61
CA MET A 179 -17.14 -2.77 6.27
C MET A 179 -18.01 -1.78 5.49
N THR A 180 -17.61 -1.55 4.23
CA THR A 180 -18.47 -0.85 3.27
C THR A 180 -19.39 -1.84 2.55
N GLY A 181 -20.39 -1.34 1.81
CA GLY A 181 -21.26 -2.18 0.97
C GLY A 181 -20.61 -2.70 -0.32
N PHE A 182 -19.33 -2.36 -0.60
CA PHE A 182 -18.69 -2.56 -1.90
C PHE A 182 -17.49 -3.53 -1.87
N GLY A 183 -17.39 -4.34 -0.84
CA GLY A 183 -16.29 -5.30 -0.70
C GLY A 183 -14.97 -4.65 -0.29
N THR A 184 -15.04 -3.59 0.48
CA THR A 184 -13.92 -2.85 1.05
C THR A 184 -14.10 -2.59 2.54
N TRP A 185 -12.99 -2.30 3.22
CA TRP A 185 -12.95 -1.77 4.57
C TRP A 185 -12.59 -0.29 4.56
N GLU A 186 -13.05 0.48 5.55
CA GLU A 186 -12.63 1.87 5.77
C GLU A 186 -12.24 2.10 7.23
N ILE A 187 -11.14 2.83 7.44
CA ILE A 187 -10.72 3.38 8.75
C ILE A 187 -11.11 4.87 8.76
N ASP A 188 -12.10 5.23 9.59
CA ASP A 188 -12.52 6.62 9.77
C ASP A 188 -11.48 7.41 10.58
N GLY A 189 -11.19 8.63 10.14
CA GLY A 189 -10.26 9.53 10.79
C GLY A 189 -8.81 9.33 10.36
N ASP A 190 -8.52 8.38 9.46
CA ASP A 190 -7.19 8.24 8.89
C ASP A 190 -6.88 9.45 7.99
N LYS A 191 -5.83 10.18 8.36
CA LYS A 191 -5.40 11.42 7.71
C LYS A 191 -4.25 11.21 6.72
N MET A 192 -3.77 9.99 6.51
CA MET A 192 -2.77 9.71 5.48
C MET A 192 -3.34 10.01 4.10
N ARG A 193 -2.50 10.52 3.20
CA ARG A 193 -2.85 10.94 1.84
C ARG A 193 -1.96 10.24 0.81
N GLY A 194 -1.92 10.79 -0.39
CA GLY A 194 -1.12 10.28 -1.48
C GLY A 194 0.31 9.98 -1.09
N GLY A 195 0.84 8.87 -1.58
CA GLY A 195 2.10 8.27 -1.14
C GLY A 195 1.92 7.13 -0.12
N ALA A 196 0.82 7.11 0.66
CA ALA A 196 0.50 5.97 1.54
C ALA A 196 0.01 4.73 0.80
N SER A 197 -0.46 4.87 -0.43
CA SER A 197 -0.99 3.81 -1.30
C SER A 197 -0.14 2.55 -1.28
N GLY A 198 -0.76 1.41 -1.03
CA GLY A 198 -0.09 0.11 -0.99
C GLY A 198 0.57 -0.23 0.35
N GLY A 199 0.68 0.69 1.30
CA GLY A 199 1.18 0.38 2.65
C GLY A 199 0.21 -0.50 3.44
N ALA A 200 0.74 -1.40 4.27
CA ALA A 200 -0.07 -2.44 4.92
C ALA A 200 -0.96 -1.93 6.06
N TRP A 201 -2.10 -2.60 6.21
CA TRP A 201 -2.87 -2.66 7.46
C TRP A 201 -2.54 -3.98 8.16
N LEU A 202 -2.15 -3.90 9.40
CA LEU A 202 -1.74 -5.03 10.23
C LEU A 202 -2.74 -5.25 11.36
N LEU A 203 -2.92 -6.49 11.77
CA LEU A 203 -3.52 -6.77 13.09
C LEU A 203 -2.56 -6.22 14.16
N LYS A 204 -3.08 -5.38 15.06
CA LYS A 204 -2.27 -4.72 16.09
C LYS A 204 -1.55 -5.75 16.96
N GLY A 205 -0.24 -5.53 17.14
CA GLY A 205 0.62 -6.44 17.90
C GLY A 205 1.06 -7.69 17.13
N SER A 206 0.84 -7.74 15.80
CA SER A 206 1.28 -8.85 14.95
C SER A 206 2.03 -8.37 13.71
N ASN A 207 2.57 -9.32 12.96
CA ASN A 207 3.18 -9.11 11.63
C ASN A 207 2.24 -9.55 10.50
N THR A 208 0.92 -9.55 10.74
CA THR A 208 -0.07 -10.10 9.80
C THR A 208 -0.78 -8.98 9.07
N VAL A 209 -0.59 -8.93 7.75
CA VAL A 209 -1.29 -8.02 6.84
C VAL A 209 -2.74 -8.48 6.67
N VAL A 210 -3.67 -7.55 6.79
CA VAL A 210 -5.12 -7.79 6.67
C VAL A 210 -5.82 -6.78 5.77
N GLY A 211 -5.08 -5.85 5.20
CA GLY A 211 -5.52 -4.83 4.26
C GLY A 211 -4.35 -4.00 3.78
N ILE A 212 -4.61 -3.06 2.88
CA ILE A 212 -3.63 -2.10 2.38
C ILE A 212 -4.30 -0.73 2.17
N ASN A 213 -3.51 0.33 2.23
CA ASN A 213 -3.98 1.66 1.86
C ASN A 213 -4.32 1.69 0.36
N SER A 214 -5.58 1.95 0.02
CA SER A 214 -6.07 1.87 -1.35
C SER A 214 -6.63 3.20 -1.83
N TYR A 215 -7.65 3.73 -1.19
CA TYR A 215 -8.31 4.95 -1.60
C TYR A 215 -8.69 5.84 -0.42
N GLY A 216 -8.88 7.13 -0.69
CA GLY A 216 -9.29 8.11 0.30
C GLY A 216 -10.17 9.21 -0.29
N PRO A 217 -10.53 10.24 0.50
CA PRO A 217 -11.41 11.31 0.04
C PRO A 217 -10.69 12.30 -0.88
N VAL A 218 -11.42 12.82 -1.87
CA VAL A 218 -11.02 14.02 -2.63
C VAL A 218 -11.15 15.27 -1.76
N ASP A 219 -12.22 15.36 -0.96
CA ASP A 219 -12.43 16.48 -0.04
C ASP A 219 -11.46 16.37 1.15
N GLU A 220 -10.52 17.31 1.22
CA GLU A 220 -9.52 17.39 2.29
C GLU A 220 -10.10 17.56 3.71
N LYS A 221 -11.37 17.98 3.82
CA LYS A 221 -12.08 18.08 5.11
C LYS A 221 -12.49 16.71 5.65
N LEU A 222 -12.54 15.71 4.80
CA LEU A 222 -12.83 14.34 5.19
C LEU A 222 -11.52 13.61 5.52
N ALA A 223 -11.59 12.65 6.43
CA ALA A 223 -10.47 11.80 6.78
C ALA A 223 -10.95 10.35 6.87
N TYR A 224 -10.52 9.54 5.93
CA TYR A 224 -10.67 8.08 5.92
C TYR A 224 -9.69 7.46 4.94
N MET A 225 -9.38 6.20 5.15
CA MET A 225 -8.61 5.37 4.23
C MET A 225 -9.37 4.08 3.97
N GLY A 226 -9.51 3.71 2.70
CA GLY A 226 -10.12 2.47 2.27
C GLY A 226 -9.11 1.38 1.94
N SER A 227 -9.53 0.13 2.08
CA SER A 227 -8.75 -1.07 1.73
C SER A 227 -9.65 -2.10 1.04
N PRO A 228 -9.18 -2.82 0.01
CA PRO A 228 -9.86 -4.04 -0.43
C PRO A 228 -9.96 -5.04 0.72
N ILE A 229 -10.99 -5.88 0.69
CA ILE A 229 -11.07 -7.04 1.58
C ILE A 229 -10.14 -8.12 1.03
N LEU A 230 -9.13 -8.50 1.81
CA LEU A 230 -8.28 -9.65 1.48
C LEU A 230 -9.11 -10.92 1.67
N ASN A 231 -9.40 -11.62 0.58
CA ASN A 231 -10.29 -12.77 0.54
C ASN A 231 -9.69 -13.92 -0.29
N ALA A 232 -10.49 -14.92 -0.64
CA ALA A 232 -10.04 -16.06 -1.45
C ALA A 232 -9.47 -15.63 -2.82
N GLU A 233 -9.93 -14.52 -3.41
CA GLU A 233 -9.39 -14.01 -4.67
C GLU A 233 -7.99 -13.40 -4.49
N PHE A 234 -7.75 -12.74 -3.36
CA PHE A 234 -6.42 -12.28 -2.98
C PHE A 234 -5.49 -13.48 -2.77
N ASP A 235 -5.91 -14.48 -2.00
CA ASP A 235 -5.14 -15.71 -1.78
C ASP A 235 -4.83 -16.42 -3.11
N SER A 236 -5.80 -16.55 -4.02
CA SER A 236 -5.57 -17.17 -5.32
C SER A 236 -4.56 -16.40 -6.20
N LEU A 237 -4.48 -15.07 -6.06
CA LEU A 237 -3.44 -14.29 -6.74
C LEU A 237 -2.07 -14.57 -6.12
N TYR A 238 -1.96 -14.63 -4.80
CA TYR A 238 -0.72 -14.99 -4.12
C TYR A 238 -0.25 -16.39 -4.54
N GLN A 239 -1.14 -17.40 -4.55
CA GLN A 239 -0.80 -18.76 -4.99
C GLN A 239 -0.29 -18.76 -6.46
N TYR A 240 -0.93 -17.99 -7.34
CA TYR A 240 -0.42 -17.83 -8.70
C TYR A 240 0.99 -17.24 -8.73
N VAL A 241 1.26 -16.18 -7.96
CA VAL A 241 2.58 -15.53 -7.89
C VAL A 241 3.65 -16.52 -7.46
N THR A 242 3.35 -17.43 -6.52
CA THR A 242 4.31 -18.46 -6.09
C THR A 242 4.69 -19.44 -7.19
N THR A 243 3.87 -19.59 -8.23
CA THR A 243 4.20 -20.43 -9.40
C THR A 243 5.15 -19.75 -10.39
N LEU A 244 5.39 -18.44 -10.23
CA LEU A 244 6.27 -17.65 -11.09
C LEU A 244 7.70 -17.52 -10.55
N LEU A 245 7.94 -18.04 -9.33
CA LEU A 245 9.26 -18.03 -8.69
C LEU A 245 10.12 -19.14 -9.25
#